data_00d3d7ab2222a735444ee19b5f107121
#
_entry.id   00d3d7ab2222a735444ee19b5f107121
#
_cell.length_a   1.000
_cell.length_b   1.000
_cell.length_c   1.000
_cell.angle_alpha   90.00
_cell.angle_beta   90.00
_cell.angle_gamma   90.00
#
_symmetry.space_group_name_H-M   'P 1'
#
loop_
_entity.id
_entity.type
_entity.pdbx_description
1 polymer ?
#
loop_
_entity_poly.entity_id
_entity_poly.type
_entity_poly.pdbx_seq_one_letter_code
_entity_poly.pdbx_strand_id
1 'polypeptide(L)'
;MPWVLGGCGCLSLIIVICVVIAMLGYRARQRITDFKGDFKSALKSIDEKESKVSKEGWITYTNVKANLPAKLQTDFVAFSFQYPKTFQLQPASQVNFVKVEKAGGTNNDSTAENFAVGSAWFEPPNVQNDALYDKVLDQLGQQLSGTFHGFKETTRLPVSVGGVPSRAALFSADFKELPSVKIFGKVIVVHPPGKRNGVSILILGSSYSHDIKSPDDAGSTGDTGEILRSFRFL
;
A
#
# COMPACT_ATOMS: atom_id res chain seq x y z
N MET A 1 6.04 -41.13 -0.73
CA MET A 1 5.56 -39.91 -0.05
C MET A 1 5.87 -38.74 -0.95
N PRO A 2 4.91 -38.14 -1.64
CA PRO A 2 5.17 -37.03 -2.54
C PRO A 2 5.10 -35.70 -1.79
N TRP A 3 6.00 -34.86 -2.14
CA TRP A 3 6.24 -33.50 -1.70
C TRP A 3 5.04 -32.59 -2.03
N VAL A 4 4.42 -32.06 -1.00
CA VAL A 4 3.51 -30.92 -1.12
C VAL A 4 4.31 -29.66 -0.80
N LEU A 5 5.07 -29.19 -1.76
CA LEU A 5 5.56 -27.81 -1.78
C LEU A 5 4.54 -26.96 -2.51
N GLY A 6 3.48 -26.60 -1.79
CA GLY A 6 2.37 -25.79 -2.29
C GLY A 6 2.62 -24.32 -2.14
N GLY A 7 2.83 -23.65 -3.23
CA GLY A 7 2.06 -22.48 -3.64
C GLY A 7 1.96 -21.20 -2.79
N CYS A 8 2.83 -20.91 -1.82
CA CYS A 8 2.73 -19.64 -1.06
C CYS A 8 3.67 -18.52 -1.55
N GLY A 9 4.50 -18.80 -2.57
CA GLY A 9 5.58 -17.89 -3.01
C GLY A 9 5.21 -16.83 -4.04
N CYS A 10 4.12 -17.00 -4.80
CA CYS A 10 3.87 -16.13 -5.96
C CYS A 10 3.05 -14.87 -5.67
N LEU A 11 2.32 -14.82 -4.56
CA LEU A 11 1.37 -13.72 -4.30
C LEU A 11 2.04 -12.43 -3.83
N SER A 12 3.13 -12.57 -3.15
CA SER A 12 3.78 -11.46 -2.50
C SER A 12 4.77 -10.70 -3.40
N LEU A 13 5.34 -11.37 -4.40
CA LEU A 13 6.34 -10.76 -5.31
C LEU A 13 5.82 -9.53 -6.06
N ILE A 14 4.53 -9.42 -6.20
CA ILE A 14 3.86 -8.45 -7.07
C ILE A 14 3.59 -7.11 -6.36
N ILE A 15 3.44 -7.06 -5.02
CA ILE A 15 3.27 -5.79 -4.28
C ILE A 15 4.47 -4.88 -4.53
N VAL A 16 5.63 -5.47 -4.52
CA VAL A 16 6.90 -4.78 -4.70
C VAL A 16 7.12 -4.35 -6.15
N ILE A 17 6.76 -5.17 -7.12
CA ILE A 17 6.85 -4.84 -8.54
C ILE A 17 5.97 -3.64 -8.88
N CYS A 18 4.77 -3.53 -8.29
CA CYS A 18 3.91 -2.37 -8.53
C CYS A 18 4.46 -1.07 -7.95
N VAL A 19 5.17 -1.11 -6.82
CA VAL A 19 5.86 0.06 -6.27
C VAL A 19 7.00 0.50 -7.19
N VAL A 20 7.78 -0.46 -7.70
CA VAL A 20 8.91 -0.19 -8.62
C VAL A 20 8.42 0.30 -9.98
N ILE A 21 7.38 -0.32 -10.55
CA ILE A 21 6.81 0.09 -11.85
C ILE A 21 6.23 1.51 -11.76
N ALA A 22 5.65 1.89 -10.63
CA ALA A 22 5.13 3.25 -10.44
C ALA A 22 6.25 4.28 -10.33
N MET A 23 7.38 3.91 -9.76
CA MET A 23 8.57 4.75 -9.70
C MET A 23 9.34 4.79 -11.04
N LEU A 24 9.25 3.71 -11.84
CA LEU A 24 9.82 3.62 -13.20
C LEU A 24 8.89 4.16 -14.29
N GLY A 25 7.65 4.50 -13.95
CA GLY A 25 6.57 4.86 -14.91
C GLY A 25 6.84 6.08 -15.81
N TYR A 26 7.99 6.73 -15.67
CA TYR A 26 8.39 7.83 -16.53
C TYR A 26 8.62 7.43 -18.00
N ARG A 27 9.08 6.20 -18.26
CA ARG A 27 9.34 5.73 -19.66
C ARG A 27 8.12 5.11 -20.34
N ALA A 28 7.07 4.76 -19.60
CA ALA A 28 5.88 4.13 -20.15
C ALA A 28 4.78 5.11 -20.58
N ARG A 29 4.93 6.42 -20.33
CA ARG A 29 3.91 7.45 -20.66
C ARG A 29 3.58 7.60 -22.13
N GLN A 30 4.39 7.11 -23.05
CA GLN A 30 4.13 7.24 -24.49
C GLN A 30 3.16 6.20 -25.09
N ARG A 31 2.72 5.19 -24.34
CA ARG A 31 1.80 4.15 -24.85
C ARG A 31 0.43 4.11 -24.19
N ILE A 32 0.10 5.08 -23.30
CA ILE A 32 -1.14 5.08 -22.50
C ILE A 32 -2.18 6.10 -23.01
N THR A 33 -1.99 6.70 -24.16
CA THR A 33 -2.97 7.67 -24.70
C THR A 33 -4.32 7.03 -25.08
N ASP A 34 -4.37 5.75 -25.37
CA ASP A 34 -5.61 5.07 -25.79
C ASP A 34 -6.47 4.57 -24.62
N PHE A 35 -5.89 4.46 -23.40
CA PHE A 35 -6.63 4.01 -22.20
C PHE A 35 -7.37 5.13 -21.47
N LYS A 36 -7.20 6.40 -21.88
CA LYS A 36 -7.80 7.56 -21.21
C LYS A 36 -9.31 7.73 -21.41
N GLY A 37 -9.85 7.16 -22.49
CA GLY A 37 -11.28 7.31 -22.83
C GLY A 37 -12.20 6.54 -21.89
N ASP A 38 -11.91 5.28 -21.64
CA ASP A 38 -12.75 4.40 -20.83
C ASP A 38 -12.62 4.66 -19.31
N PHE A 39 -11.43 5.12 -18.88
CA PHE A 39 -11.17 5.43 -17.47
C PHE A 39 -11.91 6.69 -16.99
N LYS A 40 -12.05 7.70 -17.87
CA LYS A 40 -12.75 8.95 -17.53
C LYS A 40 -14.25 8.75 -17.34
N SER A 41 -14.85 7.81 -18.07
CA SER A 41 -16.27 7.43 -17.93
C SER A 41 -16.51 6.59 -16.66
N ALA A 42 -15.57 5.69 -16.31
CA ALA A 42 -15.65 4.91 -15.08
C ALA A 42 -15.46 5.79 -13.83
N LEU A 43 -14.55 6.77 -13.84
CA LEU A 43 -14.39 7.74 -12.74
C LEU A 43 -15.64 8.61 -12.56
N LYS A 44 -16.29 9.01 -13.66
CA LYS A 44 -17.50 9.85 -13.58
C LYS A 44 -18.70 9.15 -12.93
N SER A 45 -18.80 7.82 -13.08
CA SER A 45 -19.84 7.01 -12.44
C SER A 45 -19.58 6.73 -10.95
N ILE A 46 -18.33 6.90 -10.49
CA ILE A 46 -17.95 6.76 -9.06
C ILE A 46 -18.12 8.08 -8.31
N ASP A 47 -17.93 9.21 -8.98
CA ASP A 47 -18.05 10.56 -8.38
C ASP A 47 -19.49 10.95 -8.01
N GLU A 48 -20.51 10.29 -8.59
CA GLU A 48 -21.93 10.63 -8.34
C GLU A 48 -22.56 9.87 -7.17
N LYS A 49 -21.88 8.89 -6.56
CA LYS A 49 -22.40 8.13 -5.41
C LYS A 49 -21.44 8.15 -4.23
N GLU A 50 -21.56 9.13 -3.36
CA GLU A 50 -20.94 9.22 -2.02
C GLU A 50 -19.59 9.94 -1.90
N SER A 51 -19.51 11.22 -2.19
CA SER A 51 -18.50 12.06 -1.58
C SER A 51 -19.04 12.74 -0.31
N LYS A 52 -18.98 12.07 0.82
CA LYS A 52 -18.97 12.80 2.10
C LYS A 52 -17.58 13.41 2.27
N VAL A 53 -17.41 14.64 1.79
CA VAL A 53 -16.21 15.44 2.06
C VAL A 53 -16.20 15.74 3.56
N SER A 54 -15.42 15.02 4.34
CA SER A 54 -15.34 15.20 5.80
C SER A 54 -14.29 16.22 6.22
N LYS A 55 -13.36 16.58 5.34
CA LYS A 55 -12.32 17.58 5.53
C LYS A 55 -12.13 18.31 4.21
N GLU A 56 -12.11 19.63 4.20
CA GLU A 56 -11.94 20.39 2.97
C GLU A 56 -10.66 19.92 2.21
N GLY A 57 -10.81 19.56 0.94
CA GLY A 57 -9.71 19.06 0.12
C GLY A 57 -9.35 17.57 0.28
N TRP A 58 -10.11 16.78 1.02
CA TRP A 58 -9.92 15.33 1.17
C TRP A 58 -10.96 14.53 0.41
N ILE A 59 -10.56 13.37 -0.12
CA ILE A 59 -11.39 12.44 -0.89
C ILE A 59 -11.51 11.15 -0.09
N THR A 60 -12.70 10.55 -0.02
CA THR A 60 -12.90 9.24 0.57
C THR A 60 -12.75 8.17 -0.49
N TYR A 61 -11.85 7.21 -0.25
CA TYR A 61 -11.77 5.96 -0.99
C TYR A 61 -12.53 4.87 -0.24
N THR A 62 -13.33 4.09 -0.97
CA THR A 62 -14.00 2.89 -0.46
C THR A 62 -13.64 1.71 -1.33
N ASN A 63 -13.12 0.64 -0.73
CA ASN A 63 -12.80 -0.60 -1.44
C ASN A 63 -14.08 -1.36 -1.75
N VAL A 64 -14.42 -1.47 -3.04
CA VAL A 64 -15.64 -2.11 -3.53
C VAL A 64 -15.27 -3.36 -4.34
N LYS A 65 -15.79 -4.52 -3.94
CA LYS A 65 -15.45 -5.82 -4.53
C LYS A 65 -15.64 -5.86 -6.06
N ALA A 66 -16.70 -5.25 -6.56
CA ALA A 66 -17.02 -5.24 -7.99
C ALA A 66 -15.96 -4.49 -8.85
N ASN A 67 -15.19 -3.59 -8.24
CA ASN A 67 -14.19 -2.78 -8.93
C ASN A 67 -12.79 -3.44 -8.96
N LEU A 68 -12.66 -4.63 -8.36
CA LEU A 68 -11.38 -5.32 -8.24
C LEU A 68 -11.16 -6.33 -9.36
N PRO A 69 -9.92 -6.57 -9.79
CA PRO A 69 -9.57 -7.71 -10.61
C PRO A 69 -10.03 -9.03 -9.97
N ALA A 70 -10.43 -10.00 -10.77
CA ALA A 70 -11.02 -11.28 -10.30
C ALA A 70 -10.20 -11.96 -9.18
N LYS A 71 -8.88 -11.89 -9.28
CA LYS A 71 -7.96 -12.44 -8.27
C LYS A 71 -8.15 -11.79 -6.89
N LEU A 72 -8.29 -10.48 -6.84
CA LEU A 72 -8.47 -9.75 -5.58
C LEU A 72 -9.91 -9.81 -5.05
N GLN A 73 -10.89 -10.17 -5.88
CA GLN A 73 -12.26 -10.40 -5.41
C GLN A 73 -12.37 -11.58 -4.44
N THR A 74 -11.50 -12.60 -4.59
CA THR A 74 -11.42 -13.74 -3.67
C THR A 74 -10.86 -13.32 -2.30
N ASP A 75 -9.90 -12.39 -2.32
CA ASP A 75 -9.21 -11.90 -1.12
C ASP A 75 -9.82 -10.59 -0.59
N PHE A 76 -11.01 -10.25 -1.03
CA PHE A 76 -11.66 -8.99 -0.74
C PHE A 76 -11.78 -8.72 0.76
N VAL A 77 -11.37 -7.51 1.15
CA VAL A 77 -11.57 -6.93 2.47
C VAL A 77 -12.24 -5.57 2.30
N ALA A 78 -13.37 -5.35 2.96
CA ALA A 78 -14.09 -4.08 2.93
C ALA A 78 -13.40 -3.07 3.85
N PHE A 79 -12.98 -1.94 3.30
CA PHE A 79 -12.37 -0.84 4.05
C PHE A 79 -12.58 0.49 3.34
N SER A 80 -12.38 1.57 4.07
CA SER A 80 -12.33 2.94 3.53
C SER A 80 -11.22 3.74 4.22
N PHE A 81 -10.75 4.78 3.54
CA PHE A 81 -9.88 5.81 4.11
C PHE A 81 -10.05 7.12 3.34
N GLN A 82 -9.51 8.19 3.92
CA GLN A 82 -9.50 9.50 3.28
C GLN A 82 -8.07 9.88 2.86
N TYR A 83 -7.94 10.58 1.75
CA TYR A 83 -6.66 11.08 1.26
C TYR A 83 -6.80 12.47 0.65
N PRO A 84 -5.77 13.33 0.72
CA PRO A 84 -5.86 14.69 0.17
C PRO A 84 -5.80 14.68 -1.36
N LYS A 85 -6.41 15.68 -2.00
CA LYS A 85 -6.41 15.86 -3.46
C LYS A 85 -5.02 16.01 -4.08
N THR A 86 -4.00 16.28 -3.26
CA THR A 86 -2.60 16.32 -3.69
C THR A 86 -2.03 14.93 -4.00
N PHE A 87 -2.70 13.87 -3.55
CA PHE A 87 -2.36 12.50 -3.90
C PHE A 87 -3.14 12.07 -5.15
N GLN A 88 -2.49 11.31 -6.01
CA GLN A 88 -3.09 10.68 -7.18
C GLN A 88 -3.50 9.25 -6.84
N LEU A 89 -4.77 8.93 -7.07
CA LEU A 89 -5.29 7.57 -6.93
C LEU A 89 -4.81 6.72 -8.09
N GLN A 90 -4.18 5.59 -7.77
CA GLN A 90 -3.85 4.54 -8.72
C GLN A 90 -4.84 3.39 -8.56
N PRO A 91 -5.43 2.90 -9.65
CA PRO A 91 -6.42 1.83 -9.60
C PRO A 91 -5.85 0.54 -9.04
N ALA A 92 -6.76 -0.36 -8.64
CA ALA A 92 -6.40 -1.69 -8.20
C ALA A 92 -5.52 -2.39 -9.24
N SER A 93 -4.46 -3.02 -8.77
CA SER A 93 -3.59 -3.88 -9.56
C SER A 93 -3.88 -5.34 -9.22
N GLN A 94 -3.11 -6.28 -9.78
CA GLN A 94 -3.28 -7.71 -9.44
C GLN A 94 -2.95 -8.06 -7.99
N VAL A 95 -2.47 -7.10 -7.20
CA VAL A 95 -1.92 -7.33 -5.86
C VAL A 95 -2.28 -6.29 -4.84
N ASN A 96 -2.55 -5.06 -5.27
CA ASN A 96 -2.98 -3.98 -4.41
C ASN A 96 -4.46 -3.69 -4.68
N PHE A 97 -5.23 -3.58 -3.62
CA PHE A 97 -6.59 -3.05 -3.69
C PHE A 97 -6.58 -1.59 -4.17
N VAL A 98 -5.59 -0.83 -3.70
CA VAL A 98 -5.47 0.59 -4.01
C VAL A 98 -4.07 1.10 -3.68
N LYS A 99 -3.64 2.14 -4.38
CA LYS A 99 -2.49 2.95 -4.03
C LYS A 99 -2.83 4.43 -4.24
N VAL A 100 -2.39 5.29 -3.34
CA VAL A 100 -2.37 6.74 -3.52
C VAL A 100 -0.93 7.24 -3.38
N GLU A 101 -0.54 8.17 -4.24
CA GLU A 101 0.84 8.67 -4.29
C GLU A 101 0.89 10.17 -4.51
N LYS A 102 1.85 10.83 -3.85
CA LYS A 102 2.15 12.25 -3.97
C LYS A 102 3.42 12.41 -4.79
N ALA A 103 3.32 13.20 -5.84
CA ALA A 103 4.49 13.54 -6.65
C ALA A 103 5.50 14.37 -5.86
N GLY A 104 6.77 14.26 -6.23
CA GLY A 104 7.89 14.98 -5.65
C GLY A 104 9.01 15.19 -6.66
N GLY A 105 10.15 15.69 -6.17
CA GLY A 105 11.26 16.08 -7.03
C GLY A 105 11.07 17.45 -7.68
N THR A 106 12.09 17.92 -8.36
CA THR A 106 12.13 19.29 -8.92
C THR A 106 11.05 19.53 -9.98
N ASN A 107 10.67 18.48 -10.72
CA ASN A 107 9.70 18.54 -11.82
C ASN A 107 8.46 17.66 -11.58
N ASN A 108 8.21 17.22 -10.34
CA ASN A 108 7.19 16.21 -10.01
C ASN A 108 7.37 14.89 -10.80
N ASP A 109 8.61 14.55 -11.11
CA ASP A 109 9.00 13.37 -11.88
C ASP A 109 9.26 12.14 -11.02
N SER A 110 9.17 12.32 -9.71
CA SER A 110 9.42 11.29 -8.71
C SER A 110 8.24 11.18 -7.74
N THR A 111 8.18 10.07 -7.00
CA THR A 111 7.20 9.93 -5.91
C THR A 111 7.82 10.39 -4.61
N ALA A 112 7.21 11.37 -3.95
CA ALA A 112 7.61 11.82 -2.61
C ALA A 112 7.05 10.90 -1.53
N GLU A 113 5.76 10.55 -1.63
CA GLU A 113 5.05 9.76 -0.65
C GLU A 113 4.10 8.76 -1.32
N ASN A 114 3.92 7.62 -0.68
CA ASN A 114 3.07 6.54 -1.15
C ASN A 114 2.32 5.91 0.01
N PHE A 115 1.04 5.58 -0.20
CA PHE A 115 0.22 4.78 0.70
C PHE A 115 -0.49 3.72 -0.14
N ALA A 116 -0.16 2.46 0.07
CA ALA A 116 -0.72 1.34 -0.68
C ALA A 116 -1.35 0.32 0.26
N VAL A 117 -2.49 -0.24 -0.14
CA VAL A 117 -3.17 -1.32 0.59
C VAL A 117 -3.23 -2.55 -0.30
N GLY A 118 -2.59 -3.61 0.13
CA GLY A 118 -2.58 -4.92 -0.50
C GLY A 118 -3.35 -5.96 0.29
N SER A 119 -3.56 -7.14 -0.30
CA SER A 119 -4.10 -8.29 0.42
C SER A 119 -3.04 -8.91 1.32
N ALA A 120 -3.47 -9.40 2.49
CA ALA A 120 -2.68 -10.26 3.35
C ALA A 120 -3.50 -11.49 3.72
N TRP A 121 -2.85 -12.64 3.74
CA TRP A 121 -3.51 -13.90 4.02
C TRP A 121 -2.94 -14.54 5.29
N PHE A 122 -3.83 -15.00 6.15
CA PHE A 122 -3.49 -15.54 7.46
C PHE A 122 -3.91 -17.00 7.58
N GLU A 123 -2.98 -17.83 8.05
CA GLU A 123 -3.24 -19.22 8.31
C GLU A 123 -2.57 -19.63 9.62
N PRO A 124 -3.33 -20.08 10.60
CA PRO A 124 -4.79 -20.27 10.62
C PRO A 124 -5.59 -18.96 10.71
N PRO A 125 -6.81 -18.92 10.15
CA PRO A 125 -7.56 -17.67 9.93
C PRO A 125 -8.08 -16.99 11.20
N ASN A 126 -8.18 -17.70 12.30
CA ASN A 126 -8.80 -17.19 13.52
C ASN A 126 -7.80 -16.91 14.65
N VAL A 127 -6.51 -16.91 14.33
CA VAL A 127 -5.45 -16.70 15.32
C VAL A 127 -4.87 -15.32 15.12
N GLN A 128 -5.00 -14.48 16.14
CA GLN A 128 -4.34 -13.18 16.23
C GLN A 128 -3.21 -13.32 17.27
N ASN A 129 -1.99 -13.52 16.81
CA ASN A 129 -0.83 -13.51 17.66
C ASN A 129 0.37 -12.87 16.95
N ASP A 130 1.30 -12.37 17.73
CA ASP A 130 2.48 -11.68 17.25
C ASP A 130 3.32 -12.56 16.30
N ALA A 131 3.45 -13.84 16.58
CA ALA A 131 4.23 -14.76 15.74
C ALA A 131 3.65 -14.92 14.33
N LEU A 132 2.31 -14.90 14.19
CA LEU A 132 1.66 -14.93 12.89
C LEU A 132 1.89 -13.63 12.11
N TYR A 133 1.75 -12.48 12.78
CA TYR A 133 2.06 -11.20 12.18
C TYR A 133 3.53 -11.09 11.77
N ASP A 134 4.45 -11.52 12.64
CA ASP A 134 5.89 -11.51 12.35
C ASP A 134 6.23 -12.38 11.14
N LYS A 135 5.62 -13.55 11.00
CA LYS A 135 5.79 -14.42 9.83
C LYS A 135 5.38 -13.72 8.52
N VAL A 136 4.26 -12.97 8.54
CA VAL A 136 3.82 -12.21 7.36
C VAL A 136 4.77 -11.02 7.10
N LEU A 137 5.22 -10.33 8.14
CA LEU A 137 6.19 -9.25 8.04
C LEU A 137 7.54 -9.75 7.50
N ASP A 138 8.00 -10.95 7.89
CA ASP A 138 9.22 -11.56 7.34
C ASP A 138 9.12 -11.77 5.83
N GLN A 139 7.98 -12.29 5.36
CA GLN A 139 7.73 -12.47 3.94
C GLN A 139 7.74 -11.14 3.18
N LEU A 140 7.07 -10.12 3.72
CA LEU A 140 7.06 -8.78 3.13
C LEU A 140 8.45 -8.14 3.16
N GLY A 141 9.19 -8.29 4.26
CA GLY A 141 10.58 -7.82 4.38
C GLY A 141 11.52 -8.45 3.35
N GLN A 142 11.40 -9.76 3.10
CA GLN A 142 12.16 -10.45 2.06
C GLN A 142 11.88 -9.88 0.67
N GLN A 143 10.61 -9.54 0.38
CA GLN A 143 10.23 -8.95 -0.90
C GLN A 143 10.76 -7.52 -1.05
N LEU A 144 10.61 -6.71 -0.01
CA LEU A 144 11.14 -5.35 0.02
C LEU A 144 12.66 -5.34 -0.14
N SER A 145 13.37 -6.28 0.49
CA SER A 145 14.83 -6.43 0.35
C SER A 145 15.26 -6.83 -1.07
N GLY A 146 14.43 -7.58 -1.78
CA GLY A 146 14.64 -7.91 -3.18
C GLY A 146 14.42 -6.74 -4.14
N THR A 147 13.65 -5.73 -3.69
CA THR A 147 13.28 -4.56 -4.50
C THR A 147 14.17 -3.37 -4.26
N PHE A 148 14.44 -3.06 -3.00
CA PHE A 148 15.21 -1.90 -2.59
C PHE A 148 16.65 -2.28 -2.29
N HIS A 149 17.58 -1.43 -2.72
CA HIS A 149 18.97 -1.58 -2.34
C HIS A 149 19.17 -1.15 -0.87
N GLY A 150 20.09 -1.81 -0.16
CA GLY A 150 20.41 -1.43 1.21
C GLY A 150 19.22 -1.50 2.19
N PHE A 151 18.21 -2.33 1.88
CA PHE A 151 17.05 -2.52 2.76
C PHE A 151 17.49 -2.91 4.17
N LYS A 152 17.00 -2.17 5.15
CA LYS A 152 17.29 -2.40 6.56
C LYS A 152 16.02 -2.21 7.38
N GLU A 153 15.48 -3.30 7.90
CA GLU A 153 14.45 -3.24 8.93
C GLU A 153 15.07 -2.70 10.22
N THR A 154 14.43 -1.72 10.85
CA THR A 154 14.93 -1.04 12.05
C THR A 154 14.26 -1.52 13.32
N THR A 155 12.94 -1.73 13.28
CA THR A 155 12.17 -2.19 14.45
C THR A 155 10.82 -2.74 14.05
N ARG A 156 10.24 -3.56 14.92
CA ARG A 156 8.83 -3.98 14.88
C ARG A 156 8.11 -3.49 16.11
N LEU A 157 6.87 -3.06 15.93
CA LEU A 157 6.06 -2.53 17.02
C LEU A 157 4.58 -2.88 16.85
N PRO A 158 3.84 -3.02 17.98
CA PRO A 158 2.39 -3.11 17.94
C PRO A 158 1.81 -1.76 17.50
N VAL A 159 0.76 -1.81 16.69
CA VAL A 159 0.01 -0.64 16.24
C VAL A 159 -1.49 -0.97 16.23
N SER A 160 -2.34 0.02 16.03
CA SER A 160 -3.77 -0.18 15.82
C SER A 160 -4.19 0.52 14.52
N VAL A 161 -4.92 -0.19 13.67
CA VAL A 161 -5.45 0.35 12.41
C VAL A 161 -6.94 0.11 12.34
N GLY A 162 -7.72 1.19 12.23
CA GLY A 162 -9.18 1.10 12.23
C GLY A 162 -9.77 0.42 13.49
N GLY A 163 -9.07 0.53 14.63
CA GLY A 163 -9.45 -0.13 15.89
C GLY A 163 -9.01 -1.60 15.98
N VAL A 164 -8.35 -2.15 14.95
CA VAL A 164 -7.87 -3.54 14.96
C VAL A 164 -6.42 -3.58 15.43
N PRO A 165 -6.08 -4.38 16.47
CA PRO A 165 -4.70 -4.64 16.87
C PRO A 165 -3.90 -5.20 15.69
N SER A 166 -2.72 -4.68 15.46
CA SER A 166 -1.92 -4.91 14.27
C SER A 166 -0.45 -4.85 14.61
N ARG A 167 0.41 -5.22 13.66
CA ARG A 167 1.85 -5.16 13.83
C ARG A 167 2.51 -4.46 12.64
N ALA A 168 3.51 -3.65 12.93
CA ALA A 168 4.25 -2.91 11.92
C ALA A 168 5.74 -3.22 11.96
N ALA A 169 6.40 -3.15 10.80
CA ALA A 169 7.83 -3.09 10.67
C ALA A 169 8.24 -1.76 10.02
N LEU A 170 9.23 -1.11 10.61
CA LEU A 170 9.84 0.11 10.11
C LEU A 170 11.13 -0.24 9.37
N PHE A 171 11.41 0.47 8.27
CA PHE A 171 12.61 0.21 7.50
C PHE A 171 13.14 1.46 6.78
N SER A 172 14.42 1.41 6.43
CA SER A 172 15.06 2.31 5.49
C SER A 172 15.66 1.54 4.33
N ALA A 173 15.82 2.20 3.19
CA ALA A 173 16.41 1.62 2.01
C ALA A 173 16.94 2.72 1.06
N ASP A 174 17.62 2.31 0.00
CA ASP A 174 18.02 3.17 -1.10
C ASP A 174 17.24 2.79 -2.35
N PHE A 175 16.93 3.77 -3.17
CA PHE A 175 16.32 3.51 -4.46
C PHE A 175 17.37 2.92 -5.41
N LYS A 176 17.07 1.76 -6.00
CA LYS A 176 18.05 0.97 -6.75
C LYS A 176 18.65 1.73 -7.94
N GLU A 177 17.82 2.44 -8.69
CA GLU A 177 18.19 3.21 -9.87
C GLU A 177 18.79 4.58 -9.54
N LEU A 178 18.52 5.10 -8.35
CA LEU A 178 18.99 6.39 -7.85
C LEU A 178 19.45 6.25 -6.39
N PRO A 179 20.65 5.73 -6.13
CA PRO A 179 21.13 5.44 -4.77
C PRO A 179 21.22 6.67 -3.84
N SER A 180 21.21 7.88 -4.41
CA SER A 180 21.13 9.12 -3.64
C SER A 180 19.75 9.37 -3.04
N VAL A 181 18.70 8.69 -3.53
CA VAL A 181 17.35 8.80 -3.03
C VAL A 181 17.13 7.78 -1.92
N LYS A 182 17.03 8.29 -0.70
CA LYS A 182 16.69 7.46 0.47
C LYS A 182 15.20 7.20 0.52
N ILE A 183 14.85 6.01 0.95
CA ILE A 183 13.48 5.56 1.19
C ILE A 183 13.33 5.27 2.69
N PHE A 184 12.27 5.79 3.26
CA PHE A 184 11.84 5.49 4.62
C PHE A 184 10.45 4.87 4.56
N GLY A 185 10.23 3.79 5.27
CA GLY A 185 8.99 3.07 5.12
C GLY A 185 8.49 2.41 6.40
N LYS A 186 7.20 2.14 6.36
CA LYS A 186 6.47 1.33 7.34
C LYS A 186 5.59 0.34 6.59
N VAL A 187 5.69 -0.92 6.94
CA VAL A 187 4.73 -1.94 6.51
C VAL A 187 3.92 -2.39 7.71
N ILE A 188 2.61 -2.41 7.58
CA ILE A 188 1.67 -2.79 8.63
C ILE A 188 0.88 -3.99 8.13
N VAL A 189 0.71 -4.99 8.98
CA VAL A 189 -0.12 -6.16 8.72
C VAL A 189 -1.31 -6.11 9.66
N VAL A 190 -2.50 -6.16 9.07
CA VAL A 190 -3.77 -6.04 9.81
C VAL A 190 -4.63 -7.25 9.52
N HIS A 191 -5.04 -7.95 10.56
CA HIS A 191 -5.92 -9.11 10.48
C HIS A 191 -7.23 -8.84 11.21
N PRO A 192 -8.32 -8.46 10.50
CA PRO A 192 -9.60 -8.24 11.14
C PRO A 192 -10.12 -9.52 11.82
N PRO A 193 -10.70 -9.43 13.03
CA PRO A 193 -11.20 -10.60 13.76
C PRO A 193 -12.20 -11.42 12.95
N GLY A 194 -12.06 -12.74 13.01
CA GLY A 194 -12.99 -13.68 12.37
C GLY A 194 -12.93 -13.69 10.83
N LYS A 195 -11.97 -13.04 10.23
CA LYS A 195 -11.74 -13.06 8.76
C LYS A 195 -10.51 -13.90 8.44
N ARG A 196 -10.50 -14.53 7.27
CA ARG A 196 -9.32 -15.21 6.71
C ARG A 196 -8.38 -14.23 6.07
N ASN A 197 -8.95 -13.25 5.40
CA ASN A 197 -8.23 -12.24 4.65
C ASN A 197 -8.04 -11.00 5.50
N GLY A 198 -6.86 -10.45 5.47
CA GLY A 198 -6.51 -9.17 6.04
C GLY A 198 -5.90 -8.25 4.99
N VAL A 199 -5.26 -7.20 5.44
CA VAL A 199 -4.58 -6.24 4.57
C VAL A 199 -3.13 -6.04 5.00
N SER A 200 -2.28 -5.79 4.02
CA SER A 200 -0.97 -5.17 4.22
C SER A 200 -1.04 -3.71 3.81
N ILE A 201 -0.53 -2.81 4.64
CA ILE A 201 -0.45 -1.38 4.33
C ILE A 201 1.02 -1.03 4.21
N LEU A 202 1.44 -0.55 3.05
CA LEU A 202 2.79 -0.07 2.80
C LEU A 202 2.77 1.44 2.70
N ILE A 203 3.53 2.11 3.55
CA ILE A 203 3.70 3.56 3.57
C ILE A 203 5.16 3.84 3.28
N LEU A 204 5.41 4.67 2.27
CA LEU A 204 6.76 5.07 1.86
C LEU A 204 6.87 6.59 1.79
N GLY A 205 8.00 7.10 2.21
CA GLY A 205 8.48 8.43 1.89
C GLY A 205 9.87 8.33 1.26
N SER A 206 10.11 9.09 0.20
CA SER A 206 11.45 9.27 -0.32
C SER A 206 12.11 10.51 0.30
N SER A 207 13.41 10.71 0.04
CA SER A 207 14.13 11.95 0.45
C SER A 207 13.52 13.23 -0.12
N TYR A 208 12.60 13.12 -1.10
CA TYR A 208 11.80 14.24 -1.62
C TYR A 208 10.56 14.54 -0.77
N SER A 209 10.14 13.67 0.15
CA SER A 209 9.05 13.97 1.07
C SER A 209 9.43 15.12 1.99
N HIS A 210 8.50 16.01 2.24
CA HIS A 210 8.64 17.05 3.26
C HIS A 210 8.43 16.48 4.66
N ASP A 211 7.52 15.55 4.81
CA ASP A 211 6.98 15.10 6.09
C ASP A 211 7.60 13.80 6.61
N ILE A 212 8.22 13.00 5.73
CA ILE A 212 8.84 11.71 6.08
C ILE A 212 10.36 11.84 5.92
N LYS A 213 11.08 11.93 7.03
CA LYS A 213 12.54 12.06 7.11
C LYS A 213 13.22 10.87 7.78
N SER A 214 12.41 10.00 8.39
CA SER A 214 12.85 8.78 9.07
C SER A 214 11.79 7.68 8.93
N PRO A 215 12.11 6.40 9.21
CA PRO A 215 11.11 5.34 9.23
C PRO A 215 9.98 5.58 10.25
N ASP A 216 10.25 6.27 11.35
CA ASP A 216 9.26 6.58 12.39
C ASP A 216 8.18 7.57 11.91
N ASP A 217 8.52 8.43 10.95
CA ASP A 217 7.59 9.42 10.40
C ASP A 217 6.55 8.78 9.49
N ALA A 218 6.90 7.66 8.82
CA ALA A 218 6.01 6.99 7.88
C ALA A 218 4.71 6.56 8.55
N GLY A 219 3.57 7.11 8.10
CA GLY A 219 2.24 6.88 8.67
C GLY A 219 2.06 7.39 10.11
N SER A 220 2.96 8.22 10.59
CA SER A 220 2.85 8.86 11.92
C SER A 220 2.66 10.37 11.79
N THR A 221 3.31 10.99 10.82
CA THR A 221 3.27 12.42 10.55
C THR A 221 2.69 12.73 9.18
N GLY A 222 2.43 14.01 8.91
CA GLY A 222 1.99 14.51 7.61
C GLY A 222 0.73 13.84 7.06
N ASP A 223 0.60 13.92 5.75
CA ASP A 223 -0.56 13.41 5.01
C ASP A 223 -0.73 11.89 5.19
N THR A 224 0.35 11.11 5.13
CA THR A 224 0.28 9.65 5.29
C THR A 224 -0.18 9.21 6.68
N GLY A 225 0.17 9.98 7.72
CA GLY A 225 -0.33 9.77 9.08
C GLY A 225 -1.84 10.02 9.17
N GLU A 226 -2.34 11.07 8.53
CA GLU A 226 -3.77 11.37 8.48
C GLU A 226 -4.55 10.31 7.69
N ILE A 227 -4.01 9.86 6.53
CA ILE A 227 -4.59 8.76 5.75
C ILE A 227 -4.73 7.51 6.63
N LEU A 228 -3.68 7.12 7.34
CA LEU A 228 -3.70 5.94 8.21
C LEU A 228 -4.70 6.10 9.37
N ARG A 229 -4.78 7.28 10.00
CA ARG A 229 -5.77 7.56 11.06
C ARG A 229 -7.21 7.51 10.57
N SER A 230 -7.44 7.82 9.31
CA SER A 230 -8.78 7.77 8.70
C SER A 230 -9.21 6.36 8.29
N PHE A 231 -8.30 5.39 8.27
CA PHE A 231 -8.57 4.03 7.83
C PHE A 231 -9.63 3.34 8.71
N ARG A 232 -10.61 2.69 8.07
CA ARG A 232 -11.69 1.95 8.76
C ARG A 232 -11.99 0.68 7.99
N PHE A 233 -12.26 -0.42 8.71
CA PHE A 233 -12.92 -1.60 8.16
C PHE A 233 -14.43 -1.40 8.12
N LEU A 234 -15.09 -1.97 7.10
CA LEU A 234 -16.53 -1.82 6.84
C LEU A 234 -17.26 -3.16 7.03
#